data_0ffa95520c0ac28695a3abed7c466db5
#
_entry.id   0ffa95520c0ac28695a3abed7c466db5
#
_cell.length_a   1.000
_cell.length_b   1.000
_cell.length_c   1.000
_cell.angle_alpha   90.00
_cell.angle_beta   90.00
_cell.angle_gamma   90.00
#
_symmetry.space_group_name_H-M   'P 1'
#
loop_
_entity.id
_entity.type
_entity.pdbx_description
1 polymer ?
#
loop_
_entity_poly.entity_id
_entity_poly.type
_entity_poly.pdbx_seq_one_letter_code
_entity_poly.pdbx_strand_id
1 'polypeptide(L)'
;MHWILTANYTAAAIKALGEKPTDRREAASKLITAAGGKLISFYRTLNEGPGVVIIFEADPIAAAAINVVGMAGGALMNVKFTRLWSDEDVTEMRKKQAEIEGSYAPPG
;
A
#
# COMPACT_ATOMS: atom_id res chain seq x y z
N MET A 1 8.79 2.28 7.87
CA MET A 1 8.77 2.30 6.38
C MET A 1 7.41 2.73 5.88
N HIS A 2 7.38 3.49 4.82
CA HIS A 2 6.15 3.99 4.21
C HIS A 2 5.77 3.16 3.01
N TRP A 3 4.46 2.97 2.83
CA TRP A 3 3.88 2.16 1.77
C TRP A 3 2.71 2.89 1.14
N ILE A 4 2.48 2.65 -0.14
CA ILE A 4 1.28 3.09 -0.85
C ILE A 4 0.57 1.88 -1.41
N LEU A 5 -0.72 1.80 -1.16
CA LEU A 5 -1.62 0.83 -1.76
C LEU A 5 -2.65 1.58 -2.59
N THR A 6 -2.76 1.21 -3.84
CA THR A 6 -3.84 1.69 -4.72
C THR A 6 -4.63 0.48 -5.20
N ALA A 7 -5.95 0.62 -5.23
CA ALA A 7 -6.82 -0.46 -5.66
C ALA A 7 -8.15 0.08 -6.15
N ASN A 8 -8.83 -0.71 -6.96
CA ASN A 8 -10.23 -0.49 -7.29
C ASN A 8 -11.10 -1.39 -6.42
N TYR A 9 -12.33 -0.96 -6.16
CA TYR A 9 -13.33 -1.83 -5.55
C TYR A 9 -13.89 -2.78 -6.60
N THR A 10 -14.20 -4.00 -6.19
CA THR A 10 -14.93 -4.96 -7.03
C THR A 10 -16.36 -4.46 -7.25
N ALA A 11 -17.03 -4.97 -8.30
CA ALA A 11 -18.42 -4.63 -8.57
C ALA A 11 -19.32 -4.92 -7.37
N ALA A 12 -19.11 -6.03 -6.69
CA ALA A 12 -19.85 -6.38 -5.48
C ALA A 12 -19.65 -5.37 -4.36
N ALA A 13 -18.41 -4.90 -4.15
CA ALA A 13 -18.10 -3.89 -3.13
C ALA A 13 -18.73 -2.53 -3.48
N ILE A 14 -18.67 -2.12 -4.74
CA ILE A 14 -19.31 -0.88 -5.20
C ILE A 14 -20.81 -0.91 -4.89
N LYS A 15 -21.47 -2.02 -5.22
CA LYS A 15 -22.90 -2.19 -4.95
C LYS A 15 -23.19 -2.16 -3.45
N ALA A 16 -22.44 -2.90 -2.65
CA ALA A 16 -22.63 -2.96 -1.20
C ALA A 16 -22.44 -1.58 -0.55
N LEU A 17 -21.43 -0.82 -0.94
CA LEU A 17 -21.16 0.52 -0.42
C LEU A 17 -22.22 1.54 -0.86
N GLY A 18 -22.85 1.35 -2.03
CA GLY A 18 -23.95 2.17 -2.48
C GLY A 18 -25.22 1.91 -1.69
N GLU A 19 -25.49 0.65 -1.34
CA GLU A 19 -26.68 0.25 -0.56
C GLU A 19 -26.53 0.60 0.92
N LYS A 20 -25.33 0.39 1.47
CA LYS A 20 -25.01 0.66 2.89
C LYS A 20 -23.60 1.23 3.01
N PRO A 21 -23.45 2.55 2.91
CA PRO A 21 -22.15 3.18 3.07
C PRO A 21 -21.52 2.88 4.45
N THR A 22 -20.24 2.57 4.45
CA THR A 22 -19.45 2.36 5.67
C THR A 22 -18.19 3.20 5.62
N ASP A 23 -17.63 3.51 6.77
CA ASP A 23 -16.40 4.29 6.88
C ASP A 23 -15.18 3.44 6.49
N ARG A 24 -14.77 3.57 5.24
CA ARG A 24 -13.64 2.80 4.72
C ARG A 24 -12.28 3.25 5.27
N ARG A 25 -12.16 4.52 5.59
CA ARG A 25 -10.96 5.05 6.23
C ARG A 25 -10.77 4.41 7.62
N GLU A 26 -11.84 4.35 8.40
CA GLU A 26 -11.80 3.73 9.72
C GLU A 26 -11.45 2.25 9.63
N ALA A 27 -12.04 1.53 8.69
CA ALA A 27 -11.75 0.11 8.47
C ALA A 27 -10.27 -0.11 8.14
N ALA A 28 -9.71 0.70 7.25
CA ALA A 28 -8.29 0.64 6.91
C ALA A 28 -7.41 0.97 8.12
N SER A 29 -7.75 2.02 8.88
CA SER A 29 -7.01 2.43 10.07
C SER A 29 -6.99 1.34 11.13
N LYS A 30 -8.11 0.67 11.37
CA LYS A 30 -8.19 -0.46 12.32
C LYS A 30 -7.27 -1.61 11.92
N LEU A 31 -7.28 -1.98 10.65
CA LEU A 31 -6.43 -3.06 10.15
C LEU A 31 -4.95 -2.70 10.30
N ILE A 32 -4.57 -1.52 9.89
CA ILE A 32 -3.17 -1.05 9.95
C ILE A 32 -2.69 -0.96 11.40
N THR A 33 -3.51 -0.40 12.28
CA THR A 33 -3.20 -0.28 13.71
C THR A 33 -3.08 -1.66 14.37
N ALA A 34 -3.94 -2.60 14.01
CA ALA A 34 -3.87 -3.97 14.53
C ALA A 34 -2.55 -4.66 14.17
N ALA A 35 -1.95 -4.30 13.05
CA ALA A 35 -0.65 -4.82 12.62
C ALA A 35 0.55 -4.04 13.20
N GLY A 36 0.30 -3.04 14.05
CA GLY A 36 1.34 -2.20 14.64
C GLY A 36 1.78 -1.04 13.76
N GLY A 37 1.03 -0.75 12.69
CA GLY A 37 1.33 0.34 11.78
C GLY A 37 0.53 1.61 12.08
N LYS A 38 0.64 2.56 11.16
CA LYS A 38 -0.04 3.86 11.27
C LYS A 38 -0.56 4.30 9.90
N LEU A 39 -1.84 4.64 9.82
CA LEU A 39 -2.41 5.25 8.63
C LEU A 39 -1.92 6.70 8.50
N ILE A 40 -1.38 7.05 7.34
CA ILE A 40 -0.90 8.40 7.05
C ILE A 40 -1.94 9.17 6.23
N SER A 41 -2.40 8.59 5.12
CA SER A 41 -3.35 9.25 4.22
C SER A 41 -4.30 8.23 3.62
N PHE A 42 -5.54 8.66 3.41
CA PHE A 42 -6.57 7.85 2.79
C PHE A 42 -7.37 8.73 1.83
N TYR A 43 -7.38 8.33 0.56
CA TYR A 43 -8.15 9.01 -0.47
C TYR A 43 -8.99 8.02 -1.26
N ARG A 44 -10.05 8.52 -1.86
CA ARG A 44 -10.90 7.77 -2.79
C ARG A 44 -10.62 8.19 -4.21
N THR A 45 -10.73 7.23 -5.13
CA THR A 45 -10.72 7.50 -6.57
C THR A 45 -12.08 7.21 -7.15
N LEU A 46 -12.47 7.95 -8.19
CA LEU A 46 -13.76 7.78 -8.87
C LEU A 46 -13.60 7.70 -10.38
N ASN A 47 -12.72 8.52 -10.95
CA ASN A 47 -12.66 8.73 -12.40
C ASN A 47 -12.14 7.50 -13.17
N GLU A 48 -11.24 6.73 -12.60
CA GLU A 48 -10.73 5.50 -13.21
C GLU A 48 -11.32 4.26 -12.53
N GLY A 49 -12.55 4.39 -12.09
CA GLY A 49 -13.24 3.40 -11.28
C GLY A 49 -13.15 3.71 -9.79
N PRO A 50 -14.24 3.45 -9.04
CA PRO A 50 -14.23 3.63 -7.59
C PRO A 50 -13.12 2.80 -6.94
N GLY A 51 -12.33 3.46 -6.10
CA GLY A 51 -11.20 2.80 -5.45
C GLY A 51 -10.62 3.62 -4.32
N VAL A 52 -9.42 3.24 -3.92
CA VAL A 52 -8.71 3.86 -2.78
C VAL A 52 -7.24 4.10 -3.10
N VAL A 53 -6.70 5.12 -2.45
CA VAL A 53 -5.26 5.35 -2.32
C VAL A 53 -4.97 5.44 -0.83
N ILE A 54 -4.13 4.53 -0.33
CA ILE A 54 -3.82 4.43 1.09
C ILE A 54 -2.31 4.54 1.26
N ILE A 55 -1.87 5.50 2.09
CA ILE A 55 -0.48 5.63 2.48
C ILE A 55 -0.38 5.32 3.97
N PHE A 56 0.52 4.42 4.34
CA PHE A 56 0.67 4.00 5.72
C PHE A 56 2.12 3.66 6.05
N GLU A 57 2.40 3.60 7.33
CA GLU A 57 3.70 3.25 7.90
C GLU A 57 3.58 1.90 8.59
N ALA A 58 4.49 0.99 8.28
CA ALA A 58 4.57 -0.32 8.91
C ALA A 58 5.92 -0.97 8.58
N ASP A 59 6.34 -1.96 9.38
CA ASP A 59 7.47 -2.79 8.99
C ASP A 59 7.10 -3.70 7.80
N PRO A 60 8.07 -4.28 7.10
CA PRO A 60 7.79 -5.05 5.88
C PRO A 60 6.87 -6.27 6.08
N ILE A 61 6.99 -6.97 7.19
CA ILE A 61 6.14 -8.14 7.47
C ILE A 61 4.71 -7.70 7.77
N ALA A 62 4.55 -6.67 8.61
CA ALA A 62 3.23 -6.10 8.89
C ALA A 62 2.58 -5.57 7.62
N ALA A 63 3.32 -4.86 6.78
CA ALA A 63 2.82 -4.32 5.52
C ALA A 63 2.32 -5.43 4.57
N ALA A 64 3.08 -6.52 4.45
CA ALA A 64 2.66 -7.67 3.66
C ALA A 64 1.38 -8.30 4.21
N ALA A 65 1.28 -8.46 5.53
CA ALA A 65 0.09 -9.01 6.17
C ALA A 65 -1.14 -8.12 5.96
N ILE A 66 -0.99 -6.80 6.08
CA ILE A 66 -2.05 -5.83 5.81
C ILE A 66 -2.58 -6.00 4.38
N ASN A 67 -1.67 -6.09 3.41
CA ASN A 67 -2.03 -6.26 2.01
C ASN A 67 -2.82 -7.56 1.78
N VAL A 68 -2.34 -8.68 2.31
CA VAL A 68 -2.99 -9.98 2.15
C VAL A 68 -4.38 -10.00 2.80
N VAL A 69 -4.51 -9.48 4.02
CA VAL A 69 -5.81 -9.40 4.70
C VAL A 69 -6.79 -8.52 3.93
N GLY A 70 -6.33 -7.37 3.45
CA GLY A 70 -7.16 -6.48 2.65
C GLY A 70 -7.66 -7.13 1.36
N MET A 71 -6.79 -7.86 0.67
CA MET A 71 -7.15 -8.57 -0.57
C MET A 71 -8.09 -9.75 -0.30
N ALA A 72 -7.85 -10.49 0.77
CA ALA A 72 -8.66 -11.66 1.12
C ALA A 72 -10.12 -11.31 1.41
N GLY A 73 -10.40 -10.05 1.75
CA GLY A 73 -11.78 -9.57 1.97
C GLY A 73 -12.62 -9.52 0.71
N GLY A 74 -12.04 -9.64 -0.48
CA GLY A 74 -12.77 -9.69 -1.77
C GLY A 74 -13.34 -8.36 -2.26
N ALA A 75 -13.04 -7.25 -1.58
CA ALA A 75 -13.56 -5.94 -1.96
C ALA A 75 -12.65 -5.18 -2.93
N LEU A 76 -11.39 -5.57 -3.04
CA LEU A 76 -10.37 -4.87 -3.81
C LEU A 76 -9.88 -5.69 -5.01
N MET A 77 -9.61 -5.00 -6.11
CA MET A 77 -9.03 -5.54 -7.32
C MET A 77 -8.01 -4.55 -7.89
N ASN A 78 -7.20 -5.00 -8.86
CA ASN A 78 -6.16 -4.17 -9.48
C ASN A 78 -5.23 -3.53 -8.44
N VAL A 79 -4.85 -4.31 -7.43
CA VAL A 79 -4.04 -3.81 -6.32
C VAL A 79 -2.61 -3.56 -6.76
N LYS A 80 -2.12 -2.36 -6.47
CA LYS A 80 -0.70 -2.00 -6.56
C LYS A 80 -0.22 -1.67 -5.15
N PHE A 81 0.86 -2.30 -4.75
CA PHE A 81 1.40 -2.18 -3.41
C PHE A 81 2.90 -1.91 -3.52
N THR A 82 3.34 -0.72 -3.13
CA THR A 82 4.69 -0.23 -3.37
C THR A 82 5.29 0.38 -2.12
N ARG A 83 6.54 0.07 -1.85
CA ARG A 83 7.29 0.77 -0.80
C ARG A 83 7.62 2.18 -1.28
N LEU A 84 7.43 3.14 -0.39
CA LEU A 84 7.86 4.52 -0.59
C LEU A 84 9.21 4.74 0.08
N TRP A 85 10.11 5.44 -0.60
CA TRP A 85 11.46 5.70 -0.12
C TRP A 85 11.60 7.19 0.18
N SER A 86 12.06 7.52 1.39
CA SER A 86 12.40 8.89 1.75
C SER A 86 13.73 9.31 1.11
N ASP A 87 14.03 10.60 1.13
CA ASP A 87 15.33 11.09 0.67
C ASP A 87 16.47 10.51 1.51
N GLU A 88 16.23 10.31 2.81
CA GLU A 88 17.22 9.67 3.69
C GLU A 88 17.46 8.22 3.30
N ASP A 89 16.41 7.46 2.99
CA ASP A 89 16.52 6.09 2.48
C ASP A 89 17.33 6.05 1.19
N VAL A 90 17.09 6.99 0.28
CA VAL A 90 17.82 7.07 -0.98
C VAL A 90 19.30 7.38 -0.73
N THR A 91 19.59 8.25 0.22
CA THR A 91 20.98 8.55 0.62
C THR A 91 21.68 7.29 1.13
N GLU A 92 21.03 6.52 1.99
CA GLU A 92 21.57 5.24 2.49
C GLU A 92 21.79 4.23 1.34
N MET A 93 20.83 4.13 0.44
CA MET A 93 20.95 3.28 -0.74
C MET A 93 22.15 3.66 -1.59
N ARG A 94 22.39 4.96 -1.80
CA ARG A 94 23.54 5.44 -2.58
C ARG A 94 24.87 5.07 -1.97
N LYS A 95 24.97 5.07 -0.64
CA LYS A 95 26.17 4.60 0.05
C LYS A 95 26.41 3.12 -0.23
N LYS A 96 25.38 2.30 -0.13
CA LYS A 96 25.46 0.87 -0.44
C LYS A 96 25.79 0.65 -1.92
N GLN A 97 25.19 1.41 -2.81
CA GLN A 97 25.47 1.37 -4.24
C GLN A 97 26.96 1.59 -4.51
N ALA A 98 27.56 2.61 -3.89
CA ALA A 98 28.99 2.91 -4.05
C ALA A 98 29.87 1.76 -3.58
N GLU A 99 29.49 1.07 -2.47
CA GLU A 99 30.26 -0.06 -1.95
C GLU A 99 30.27 -1.26 -2.90
N ILE A 100 29.18 -1.50 -3.62
CA ILE A 100 29.02 -2.73 -4.44
C ILE A 100 29.15 -2.48 -5.96
N GLU A 101 29.40 -1.27 -6.36
CA GLU A 101 29.35 -0.80 -7.75
C GLU A 101 30.24 -1.63 -8.71
N GLY A 102 31.40 -2.10 -8.24
CA GLY A 102 32.29 -2.93 -9.06
C GLY A 102 32.00 -4.43 -9.05
N SER A 103 30.95 -4.87 -8.35
CA SER A 103 30.67 -6.28 -8.11
C SER A 103 29.83 -6.97 -9.20
N TYR A 104 29.30 -6.22 -10.13
CA TYR A 104 28.42 -6.76 -11.18
C TYR A 104 29.03 -6.55 -12.55
N ALA A 105 29.15 -7.66 -13.30
CA ALA A 105 29.56 -7.64 -14.70
C ALA A 105 28.30 -7.81 -15.58
N PRO A 106 27.88 -6.76 -16.31
CA PRO A 106 26.69 -6.87 -17.15
C PRO A 106 26.92 -7.80 -18.34
N PRO A 107 25.86 -8.39 -18.92
CA PRO A 107 25.96 -9.22 -20.12
C PRO A 107 26.51 -8.43 -21.29
N GLY A 108 27.27 -9.10 -22.15
CA GLY A 108 27.88 -8.50 -23.33
C GLY A 108 29.29 -8.07 -23.07
#